data_4e8e7753dfab5ade99ce1222aaa31e2f
#
_entry.id   4e8e7753dfab5ade99ce1222aaa31e2f
#
_cell.length_a   1.000
_cell.length_b   1.000
_cell.length_c   1.000
_cell.angle_alpha   90.00
_cell.angle_beta   90.00
_cell.angle_gamma   90.00
#
_symmetry.space_group_name_H-M   'P 1'
#
loop_
_entity.id
_entity.type
_entity.pdbx_description
1 polymer ?
#
loop_
_entity_poly.entity_id
_entity_poly.type
_entity_poly.pdbx_seq_one_letter_code
_entity_poly.pdbx_strand_id
1 'polypeptide(L)'
;MTTRGRNPEVVTSAANPRVRAALALRERRGRSETGRLLVDGSREILRALEAGLAVREAFVGDGVRSPGAVAIVARLAELGVPQVAVAGSAWSRLAYGERGSEVVAIVDAPPTDLARLEAILAARADPLLIVVEDAEKPGNLGAIARSADGAGATALLVAVHEGPPADPWNPNAVRASLGTVFSLPIAIAPSRTLRPWLRERALRVVAARVQAATDYREADLRGPLAIVVGSEAVGLGEEWLADEVEGVRLPMLGRADSLNVSAAAAILLYEARRQRDRGGPAEP
;
A
#
# COMPACT_ATOMS: atom_id res chain seq x y z
N MET A 1 -31.96 12.87 39.08
CA MET A 1 -32.55 12.53 37.77
C MET A 1 -31.48 11.75 37.00
N THR A 2 -31.62 10.43 37.02
CA THR A 2 -30.65 9.49 36.42
C THR A 2 -30.97 9.42 34.92
N THR A 3 -30.16 9.98 34.07
CA THR A 3 -30.20 9.81 32.61
C THR A 3 -29.97 8.32 32.31
N ARG A 4 -31.03 7.58 32.01
CA ARG A 4 -30.91 6.24 31.40
C ARG A 4 -30.08 6.36 30.11
N GLY A 5 -28.85 5.90 30.17
CA GLY A 5 -28.01 5.74 28.98
C GLY A 5 -28.80 4.85 28.00
N ARG A 6 -29.17 5.40 26.84
CA ARG A 6 -29.66 4.61 25.71
C ARG A 6 -28.57 3.59 25.39
N ASN A 7 -28.87 2.32 25.55
CA ASN A 7 -28.04 1.25 25.03
C ASN A 7 -27.83 1.56 23.53
N PRO A 8 -26.58 1.65 23.02
CA PRO A 8 -26.38 1.99 21.62
C PRO A 8 -27.14 1.00 20.76
N GLU A 9 -27.97 1.51 19.86
CA GLU A 9 -28.80 0.71 18.96
C GLU A 9 -27.87 -0.14 18.06
N VAL A 10 -27.95 -1.47 18.21
CA VAL A 10 -27.13 -2.40 17.43
C VAL A 10 -27.70 -2.51 16.02
N VAL A 11 -26.91 -2.20 15.01
CA VAL A 11 -27.29 -2.33 13.61
C VAL A 11 -27.15 -3.79 13.15
N THR A 12 -28.27 -4.41 12.80
CA THR A 12 -28.29 -5.81 12.35
C THR A 12 -28.59 -5.98 10.85
N SER A 13 -29.19 -4.96 10.23
CA SER A 13 -29.60 -4.99 8.83
C SER A 13 -28.51 -4.45 7.89
N ALA A 14 -28.13 -5.22 6.89
CA ALA A 14 -27.25 -4.77 5.80
C ALA A 14 -27.88 -3.66 4.93
N ALA A 15 -29.20 -3.43 5.02
CA ALA A 15 -29.88 -2.32 4.35
C ALA A 15 -29.72 -0.98 5.08
N ASN A 16 -29.16 -0.97 6.30
CA ASN A 16 -28.89 0.27 7.03
C ASN A 16 -28.04 1.23 6.16
N PRO A 17 -28.42 2.52 6.06
CA PRO A 17 -27.71 3.48 5.20
C PRO A 17 -26.21 3.60 5.51
N ARG A 18 -25.81 3.56 6.79
CA ARG A 18 -24.38 3.62 7.20
C ARG A 18 -23.61 2.40 6.71
N VAL A 19 -24.20 1.21 6.86
CA VAL A 19 -23.60 -0.05 6.37
C VAL A 19 -23.48 -0.04 4.85
N ARG A 20 -24.53 0.41 4.14
CA ARG A 20 -24.48 0.53 2.67
C ARG A 20 -23.40 1.50 2.19
N ALA A 21 -23.29 2.67 2.84
CA ALA A 21 -22.25 3.65 2.53
C ALA A 21 -20.84 3.05 2.75
N ALA A 22 -20.62 2.33 3.86
CA ALA A 22 -19.36 1.64 4.12
C ALA A 22 -19.06 0.57 3.06
N LEU A 23 -20.05 -0.24 2.69
CA LEU A 23 -19.89 -1.29 1.67
C LEU A 23 -19.58 -0.73 0.28
N ALA A 24 -20.09 0.45 -0.08
CA ALA A 24 -19.78 1.12 -1.34
C ALA A 24 -18.28 1.44 -1.47
N LEU A 25 -17.56 1.60 -0.36
CA LEU A 25 -16.11 1.85 -0.36
C LEU A 25 -15.27 0.61 -0.73
N ARG A 26 -15.86 -0.56 -0.87
CA ARG A 26 -15.18 -1.72 -1.44
C ARG A 26 -14.91 -1.56 -2.93
N GLU A 27 -15.80 -0.81 -3.61
CA GLU A 27 -15.68 -0.52 -5.02
C GLU A 27 -14.79 0.73 -5.23
N ARG A 28 -14.00 0.70 -6.30
CA ARG A 28 -13.12 1.82 -6.66
C ARG A 28 -13.90 3.12 -6.82
N ARG A 29 -15.06 3.05 -7.45
CA ARG A 29 -15.94 4.20 -7.66
C ARG A 29 -16.31 4.87 -6.34
N GLY A 30 -16.77 4.11 -5.35
CA GLY A 30 -17.13 4.64 -4.05
C GLY A 30 -15.96 5.34 -3.35
N ARG A 31 -14.75 4.78 -3.46
CA ARG A 31 -13.52 5.39 -2.91
C ARG A 31 -13.17 6.69 -3.62
N SER A 32 -13.19 6.71 -4.95
CA SER A 32 -12.83 7.92 -5.73
C SER A 32 -13.86 9.05 -5.60
N GLU A 33 -15.15 8.73 -5.48
CA GLU A 33 -16.21 9.73 -5.28
C GLU A 33 -16.18 10.36 -3.89
N THR A 34 -15.76 9.61 -2.87
CA THR A 34 -15.82 10.06 -1.48
C THR A 34 -14.47 10.47 -0.89
N GLY A 35 -13.35 10.07 -1.48
CA GLY A 35 -12.03 10.20 -0.90
C GLY A 35 -11.85 9.37 0.39
N ARG A 36 -12.62 8.29 0.55
CA ARG A 36 -12.63 7.46 1.76
C ARG A 36 -12.37 6.00 1.46
N LEU A 37 -11.89 5.29 2.47
CA LEU A 37 -11.50 3.89 2.42
C LEU A 37 -12.27 3.10 3.47
N LEU A 38 -12.57 1.84 3.17
CA LEU A 38 -13.00 0.87 4.15
C LEU A 38 -11.79 0.05 4.60
N VAL A 39 -11.40 0.20 5.84
CA VAL A 39 -10.24 -0.48 6.44
C VAL A 39 -10.74 -1.54 7.42
N ASP A 40 -10.37 -2.78 7.19
CA ASP A 40 -10.79 -3.95 7.93
C ASP A 40 -9.62 -4.54 8.71
N GLY A 41 -9.74 -4.55 10.03
CA GLY A 41 -8.74 -5.08 10.93
C GLY A 41 -8.08 -4.05 11.85
N SER A 42 -7.87 -4.44 13.09
CA SER A 42 -7.31 -3.56 14.14
C SER A 42 -5.90 -3.08 13.83
N ARG A 43 -5.06 -3.91 13.22
CA ARG A 43 -3.70 -3.56 12.82
C ARG A 43 -3.68 -2.52 11.71
N GLU A 44 -4.48 -2.73 10.69
CA GLU A 44 -4.60 -1.84 9.54
C GLU A 44 -5.16 -0.48 9.97
N ILE A 45 -6.15 -0.46 10.86
CA ILE A 45 -6.71 0.77 11.44
C ILE A 45 -5.66 1.50 12.29
N LEU A 46 -4.90 0.76 13.12
CA LEU A 46 -3.83 1.34 13.92
C LEU A 46 -2.79 2.03 13.04
N ARG A 47 -2.34 1.38 11.97
CA ARG A 47 -1.36 1.96 11.03
C ARG A 47 -1.90 3.18 10.28
N ALA A 48 -3.19 3.19 9.95
CA ALA A 48 -3.82 4.38 9.40
C ALA A 48 -3.78 5.56 10.38
N LEU A 49 -4.06 5.32 11.67
CA LEU A 49 -3.96 6.34 12.72
C LEU A 49 -2.51 6.82 12.93
N GLU A 50 -1.55 5.90 12.98
CA GLU A 50 -0.11 6.21 13.11
C GLU A 50 0.41 7.03 11.92
N ALA A 51 -0.14 6.81 10.73
CA ALA A 51 0.11 7.62 9.54
C ALA A 51 -0.60 8.99 9.56
N GLY A 52 -1.33 9.32 10.61
CA GLY A 52 -2.05 10.59 10.77
C GLY A 52 -3.34 10.69 9.97
N LEU A 53 -3.88 9.58 9.48
CA LEU A 53 -5.13 9.59 8.71
C LEU A 53 -6.34 9.75 9.63
N ALA A 54 -7.32 10.54 9.17
CA ALA A 54 -8.56 10.74 9.91
C ALA A 54 -9.47 9.50 9.78
N VAL A 55 -9.81 8.90 10.92
CA VAL A 55 -10.85 7.88 11.00
C VAL A 55 -12.19 8.58 11.22
N ARG A 56 -13.13 8.40 10.30
CA ARG A 56 -14.42 9.09 10.29
C ARG A 56 -15.50 8.37 11.07
N GLU A 57 -15.47 7.05 11.05
CA GLU A 57 -16.43 6.19 11.70
C GLU A 57 -15.85 4.79 11.86
N ALA A 58 -16.23 4.08 12.93
CA ALA A 58 -15.89 2.69 13.12
C ALA A 58 -17.14 1.84 13.34
N PHE A 59 -17.14 0.65 12.77
CA PHE A 59 -18.12 -0.39 12.97
C PHE A 59 -17.49 -1.46 13.86
N VAL A 60 -18.12 -1.73 14.99
CA VAL A 60 -17.62 -2.65 16.00
C VAL A 60 -18.54 -3.86 16.03
N GLY A 61 -17.97 -5.02 15.76
CA GLY A 61 -18.72 -6.29 15.76
C GLY A 61 -19.15 -6.72 17.15
N ASP A 62 -20.15 -7.59 17.20
CA ASP A 62 -20.57 -8.20 18.46
C ASP A 62 -19.47 -9.12 19.00
N GLY A 63 -19.11 -8.92 20.25
CA GLY A 63 -18.14 -9.78 20.95
C GLY A 63 -16.68 -9.51 20.63
N VAL A 64 -16.26 -8.23 20.53
CA VAL A 64 -14.83 -7.84 20.47
C VAL A 64 -14.07 -8.47 21.63
N ARG A 65 -13.03 -9.27 21.33
CA ARG A 65 -12.28 -10.05 22.32
C ARG A 65 -10.77 -10.02 22.10
N SER A 66 -10.32 -9.87 20.85
CA SER A 66 -8.88 -9.85 20.59
C SER A 66 -8.24 -8.60 21.22
N PRO A 67 -7.06 -8.73 21.84
CA PRO A 67 -6.37 -7.59 22.48
C PRO A 67 -6.21 -6.38 21.53
N GLY A 68 -5.88 -6.65 20.27
CA GLY A 68 -5.73 -5.59 19.26
C GLY A 68 -7.04 -4.86 18.95
N ALA A 69 -8.17 -5.59 18.87
CA ALA A 69 -9.48 -4.97 18.62
C ALA A 69 -9.96 -4.18 19.84
N VAL A 70 -9.77 -4.69 21.06
CA VAL A 70 -10.10 -3.97 22.29
C VAL A 70 -9.30 -2.67 22.37
N ALA A 71 -8.00 -2.72 22.12
CA ALA A 71 -7.12 -1.54 22.17
C ALA A 71 -7.52 -0.49 21.12
N ILE A 72 -7.82 -0.90 19.88
CA ILE A 72 -8.19 0.05 18.84
C ILE A 72 -9.57 0.68 19.08
N VAL A 73 -10.55 -0.09 19.56
CA VAL A 73 -11.87 0.43 19.95
C VAL A 73 -11.74 1.51 21.04
N ALA A 74 -10.95 1.24 22.08
CA ALA A 74 -10.68 2.21 23.14
C ALA A 74 -9.98 3.47 22.59
N ARG A 75 -8.97 3.30 21.75
CA ARG A 75 -8.23 4.41 21.13
C ARG A 75 -9.14 5.28 20.25
N LEU A 76 -10.01 4.68 19.47
CA LEU A 76 -10.99 5.40 18.66
C LEU A 76 -12.00 6.18 19.52
N ALA A 77 -12.40 5.62 20.66
CA ALA A 77 -13.26 6.33 21.62
C ALA A 77 -12.57 7.55 22.23
N GLU A 78 -11.30 7.42 22.64
CA GLU A 78 -10.48 8.55 23.14
C GLU A 78 -10.34 9.67 22.10
N LEU A 79 -10.25 9.32 20.82
CA LEU A 79 -10.19 10.27 19.70
C LEU A 79 -11.56 10.84 19.32
N GLY A 80 -12.64 10.46 20.02
CA GLY A 80 -13.99 10.92 19.71
C GLY A 80 -14.57 10.39 18.40
N VAL A 81 -14.01 9.30 17.85
CA VAL A 81 -14.52 8.70 16.61
C VAL A 81 -15.87 8.05 16.86
N PRO A 82 -16.91 8.36 16.06
CA PRO A 82 -18.20 7.70 16.16
C PRO A 82 -18.09 6.20 15.98
N GLN A 83 -18.68 5.43 16.89
CA GLN A 83 -18.66 3.98 16.85
C GLN A 83 -20.09 3.43 16.72
N VAL A 84 -20.26 2.46 15.83
CA VAL A 84 -21.53 1.78 15.55
C VAL A 84 -21.41 0.33 15.93
N ALA A 85 -22.20 -0.11 16.89
CA ALA A 85 -22.32 -1.54 17.19
C ALA A 85 -23.06 -2.24 16.05
N VAL A 86 -22.48 -3.31 15.51
CA VAL A 86 -23.04 -4.03 14.36
C VAL A 86 -23.00 -5.53 14.63
N ALA A 87 -24.10 -6.22 14.31
CA ALA A 87 -24.23 -7.66 14.48
C ALA A 87 -24.93 -8.33 13.29
N GLY A 88 -25.01 -9.66 13.31
CA GLY A 88 -25.78 -10.45 12.36
C GLY A 88 -25.36 -10.25 10.89
N SER A 89 -26.36 -10.13 10.00
CA SER A 89 -26.10 -10.03 8.56
C SER A 89 -25.38 -8.75 8.14
N ALA A 90 -25.54 -7.66 8.89
CA ALA A 90 -24.78 -6.43 8.65
C ALA A 90 -23.30 -6.64 8.91
N TRP A 91 -22.93 -7.29 10.02
CA TRP A 91 -21.54 -7.59 10.33
C TRP A 91 -20.92 -8.55 9.33
N SER A 92 -21.59 -9.65 9.01
CA SER A 92 -21.08 -10.62 8.01
C SER A 92 -20.80 -10.01 6.64
N ARG A 93 -21.45 -8.91 6.30
CA ARG A 93 -21.18 -8.16 5.07
C ARG A 93 -20.08 -7.13 5.23
N LEU A 94 -19.92 -6.51 6.41
CA LEU A 94 -18.88 -5.51 6.66
C LEU A 94 -17.51 -6.13 6.93
N ALA A 95 -17.46 -7.21 7.70
CA ALA A 95 -16.22 -7.94 7.92
C ALA A 95 -15.79 -8.64 6.63
N TYR A 96 -14.61 -8.30 6.13
CA TYR A 96 -14.12 -8.82 4.86
C TYR A 96 -13.10 -9.92 5.08
N GLY A 97 -13.43 -11.14 4.64
CA GLY A 97 -12.52 -12.30 4.61
C GLY A 97 -12.61 -13.22 5.83
N GLU A 98 -11.90 -14.35 5.73
CA GLU A 98 -11.98 -15.50 6.65
C GLU A 98 -11.36 -15.30 8.04
N ARG A 99 -10.70 -14.17 8.31
CA ARG A 99 -9.92 -13.95 9.54
C ARG A 99 -10.70 -13.36 10.72
N GLY A 100 -12.03 -13.28 10.62
CA GLY A 100 -12.85 -12.87 11.77
C GLY A 100 -12.50 -11.48 12.32
N SER A 101 -12.47 -10.46 11.46
CA SER A 101 -12.26 -9.10 11.93
C SER A 101 -13.37 -8.70 12.94
N GLU A 102 -12.97 -7.95 13.96
CA GLU A 102 -13.87 -7.48 15.01
C GLU A 102 -14.16 -5.98 14.90
N VAL A 103 -13.39 -5.26 14.07
CA VAL A 103 -13.51 -3.81 13.85
C VAL A 103 -13.24 -3.48 12.39
N VAL A 104 -14.08 -2.64 11.82
CA VAL A 104 -13.95 -2.07 10.48
C VAL A 104 -14.10 -0.56 10.59
N ALA A 105 -13.30 0.23 9.87
CA ALA A 105 -13.35 1.68 9.94
C ALA A 105 -13.43 2.33 8.56
N ILE A 106 -14.07 3.51 8.52
CA ILE A 106 -13.99 4.43 7.39
C ILE A 106 -12.87 5.43 7.66
N VAL A 107 -11.89 5.49 6.77
CA VAL A 107 -10.69 6.31 6.89
C VAL A 107 -10.59 7.21 5.66
N ASP A 108 -10.09 8.43 5.82
CA ASP A 108 -9.79 9.29 4.66
C ASP A 108 -8.62 8.71 3.87
N ALA A 109 -8.72 8.74 2.54
CA ALA A 109 -7.65 8.28 1.66
C ALA A 109 -6.45 9.22 1.70
N PRO A 110 -5.21 8.70 1.83
CA PRO A 110 -4.03 9.55 1.65
C PRO A 110 -3.95 10.08 0.22
N PRO A 111 -3.39 11.29 0.00
CA PRO A 111 -3.12 11.81 -1.33
C PRO A 111 -2.06 10.96 -2.04
N THR A 112 -2.16 10.88 -3.39
CA THR A 112 -1.27 10.07 -4.26
C THR A 112 -0.58 10.92 -5.32
N ASP A 113 -0.44 12.21 -5.12
CA ASP A 113 0.25 13.11 -6.04
C ASP A 113 1.77 13.10 -5.85
N LEU A 114 2.52 13.36 -6.93
CA LEU A 114 3.98 13.42 -6.91
C LEU A 114 4.53 14.58 -6.07
N ALA A 115 3.80 15.68 -5.98
CA ALA A 115 4.26 16.89 -5.28
C ALA A 115 4.51 16.59 -3.78
N ARG A 116 3.73 15.68 -3.20
CA ARG A 116 3.93 15.24 -1.82
C ARG A 116 5.30 14.58 -1.60
N LEU A 117 5.86 13.94 -2.60
CA LEU A 117 7.14 13.24 -2.48
C LEU A 117 8.34 14.21 -2.48
N GLU A 118 8.19 15.41 -2.98
CA GLU A 118 9.30 16.39 -3.11
C GLU A 118 10.00 16.66 -1.77
N ALA A 119 9.23 17.02 -0.75
CA ALA A 119 9.77 17.28 0.57
C ALA A 119 10.38 16.04 1.24
N ILE A 120 9.77 14.86 0.98
CA ILE A 120 10.22 13.58 1.53
C ILE A 120 11.56 13.20 0.91
N LEU A 121 11.71 13.34 -0.40
CA LEU A 121 12.95 13.02 -1.12
C LEU A 121 14.07 14.00 -0.79
N ALA A 122 13.76 15.31 -0.70
CA ALA A 122 14.74 16.33 -0.34
C ALA A 122 15.34 16.12 1.06
N ALA A 123 14.61 15.48 1.96
CA ALA A 123 15.08 15.15 3.31
C ALA A 123 15.89 13.85 3.39
N ARG A 124 16.15 13.17 2.26
CA ARG A 124 16.85 11.88 2.20
C ARG A 124 18.09 11.97 1.31
N ALA A 125 19.27 11.70 1.89
CA ALA A 125 20.52 11.65 1.13
C ALA A 125 20.57 10.45 0.17
N ASP A 126 19.95 9.34 0.54
CA ASP A 126 20.01 8.06 -0.19
C ASP A 126 18.60 7.44 -0.35
N PRO A 127 17.69 8.07 -1.13
CA PRO A 127 16.35 7.56 -1.31
C PRO A 127 16.33 6.27 -2.14
N LEU A 128 15.54 5.28 -1.67
CA LEU A 128 15.23 4.04 -2.39
C LEU A 128 13.74 4.05 -2.75
N LEU A 129 13.43 4.03 -4.03
CA LEU A 129 12.07 3.97 -4.52
C LEU A 129 11.78 2.63 -5.18
N ILE A 130 10.55 2.18 -5.08
CA ILE A 130 10.02 1.09 -5.90
C ILE A 130 8.97 1.65 -6.85
N VAL A 131 9.11 1.38 -8.12
CA VAL A 131 8.14 1.72 -9.18
C VAL A 131 7.47 0.43 -9.63
N VAL A 132 6.15 0.41 -9.62
CA VAL A 132 5.36 -0.74 -10.06
C VAL A 132 4.49 -0.31 -11.22
N GLU A 133 4.81 -0.80 -12.42
CA GLU A 133 4.06 -0.48 -13.63
C GLU A 133 2.94 -1.49 -13.84
N ASP A 134 1.73 -0.96 -14.09
CA ASP A 134 0.53 -1.71 -14.48
C ASP A 134 0.26 -2.97 -13.63
N ALA A 135 0.39 -2.85 -12.32
CA ALA A 135 0.10 -3.95 -11.40
C ALA A 135 -1.37 -4.39 -11.53
N GLU A 136 -1.60 -5.59 -12.04
CA GLU A 136 -2.96 -6.11 -12.28
C GLU A 136 -3.66 -6.53 -10.99
N LYS A 137 -2.94 -7.19 -10.09
CA LYS A 137 -3.51 -7.77 -8.87
C LYS A 137 -3.27 -6.86 -7.66
N PRO A 138 -4.33 -6.35 -7.01
CA PRO A 138 -4.18 -5.50 -5.83
C PRO A 138 -3.37 -6.17 -4.71
N GLY A 139 -3.45 -7.50 -4.57
CA GLY A 139 -2.67 -8.26 -3.60
C GLY A 139 -1.15 -8.17 -3.84
N ASN A 140 -0.71 -8.17 -5.11
CA ASN A 140 0.70 -8.00 -5.44
C ASN A 140 1.19 -6.60 -5.05
N LEU A 141 0.41 -5.56 -5.36
CA LEU A 141 0.74 -4.19 -4.95
C LEU A 141 0.88 -4.07 -3.43
N GLY A 142 -0.05 -4.66 -2.67
CA GLY A 142 0.03 -4.71 -1.22
C GLY A 142 1.25 -5.47 -0.69
N ALA A 143 1.59 -6.61 -1.30
CA ALA A 143 2.78 -7.38 -0.94
C ALA A 143 4.08 -6.62 -1.25
N ILE A 144 4.12 -5.89 -2.37
CA ILE A 144 5.24 -5.00 -2.72
C ILE A 144 5.35 -3.87 -1.69
N ALA A 145 4.26 -3.20 -1.34
CA ALA A 145 4.26 -2.14 -0.33
C ALA A 145 4.80 -2.65 1.02
N ARG A 146 4.42 -3.86 1.43
CA ARG A 146 4.93 -4.51 2.64
C ARG A 146 6.44 -4.79 2.57
N SER A 147 6.92 -5.28 1.43
CA SER A 147 8.35 -5.56 1.23
C SER A 147 9.15 -4.27 1.15
N ALA A 148 8.62 -3.23 0.54
CA ALA A 148 9.21 -1.91 0.43
C ALA A 148 9.35 -1.24 1.81
N ASP A 149 8.28 -1.26 2.62
CA ASP A 149 8.33 -0.80 4.01
C ASP A 149 9.39 -1.56 4.81
N GLY A 150 9.41 -2.90 4.74
CA GLY A 150 10.39 -3.73 5.43
C GLY A 150 11.84 -3.53 4.98
N ALA A 151 12.08 -3.19 3.73
CA ALA A 151 13.40 -2.86 3.19
C ALA A 151 13.81 -1.39 3.42
N GLY A 152 12.95 -0.57 4.01
CA GLY A 152 13.20 0.84 4.26
C GLY A 152 13.15 1.69 2.99
N ALA A 153 12.31 1.33 2.02
CA ALA A 153 12.08 2.17 0.84
C ALA A 153 11.45 3.51 1.25
N THR A 154 11.85 4.55 0.54
CA THR A 154 11.38 5.92 0.79
C THR A 154 9.96 6.15 0.27
N ALA A 155 9.62 5.55 -0.87
CA ALA A 155 8.30 5.67 -1.50
C ALA A 155 8.02 4.51 -2.46
N LEU A 156 6.71 4.32 -2.76
CA LEU A 156 6.21 3.46 -3.81
C LEU A 156 5.55 4.32 -4.88
N LEU A 157 5.95 4.14 -6.14
CA LEU A 157 5.35 4.79 -7.30
C LEU A 157 4.52 3.76 -8.08
N VAL A 158 3.26 4.07 -8.32
CA VAL A 158 2.41 3.31 -9.23
C VAL A 158 2.49 3.98 -10.60
N ALA A 159 3.23 3.35 -11.50
CA ALA A 159 3.38 3.79 -12.87
C ALA A 159 2.22 3.26 -13.73
N VAL A 160 1.72 4.11 -14.62
CA VAL A 160 0.64 3.78 -15.54
C VAL A 160 1.16 3.91 -16.96
N HIS A 161 1.28 2.79 -17.66
CA HIS A 161 1.59 2.78 -19.08
C HIS A 161 0.30 2.76 -19.89
N GLU A 162 -0.59 1.81 -19.61
CA GLU A 162 -1.89 1.67 -20.26
C GLU A 162 -3.00 1.40 -19.23
N GLY A 163 -4.21 1.82 -19.56
CA GLY A 163 -5.39 1.53 -18.76
C GLY A 163 -5.51 2.31 -17.44
N PRO A 164 -6.35 1.83 -16.52
CA PRO A 164 -6.53 2.47 -15.23
C PRO A 164 -5.38 2.10 -14.28
N PRO A 165 -4.89 3.04 -13.44
CA PRO A 165 -3.84 2.75 -12.46
C PRO A 165 -4.26 1.64 -11.49
N ALA A 166 -3.29 0.86 -11.01
CA ALA A 166 -3.52 0.00 -9.86
C ALA A 166 -3.99 0.82 -8.66
N ASP A 167 -4.88 0.26 -7.88
CA ASP A 167 -5.49 0.94 -6.74
C ASP A 167 -4.85 0.47 -5.43
N PRO A 168 -3.94 1.26 -4.83
CA PRO A 168 -3.30 0.90 -3.57
C PRO A 168 -4.28 0.85 -2.40
N TRP A 169 -5.44 1.49 -2.56
CA TRP A 169 -6.50 1.55 -1.55
C TRP A 169 -7.54 0.45 -1.70
N ASN A 170 -7.35 -0.46 -2.64
CA ASN A 170 -8.18 -1.66 -2.72
C ASN A 170 -8.09 -2.46 -1.41
N PRO A 171 -9.21 -2.95 -0.83
CA PRO A 171 -9.17 -3.72 0.41
C PRO A 171 -8.20 -4.90 0.41
N ASN A 172 -7.99 -5.55 -0.74
CA ASN A 172 -7.01 -6.63 -0.87
C ASN A 172 -5.56 -6.11 -0.80
N ALA A 173 -5.26 -4.92 -1.34
CA ALA A 173 -3.95 -4.29 -1.22
C ALA A 173 -3.66 -3.87 0.22
N VAL A 174 -4.61 -3.21 0.87
CA VAL A 174 -4.52 -2.81 2.29
C VAL A 174 -4.24 -4.03 3.18
N ARG A 175 -4.98 -5.12 2.95
CA ARG A 175 -4.81 -6.37 3.70
C ARG A 175 -3.48 -7.06 3.42
N ALA A 176 -3.09 -7.20 2.16
CA ALA A 176 -1.84 -7.85 1.77
C ALA A 176 -0.61 -7.10 2.29
N SER A 177 -0.72 -5.77 2.38
CA SER A 177 0.31 -4.92 2.96
C SER A 177 0.34 -4.96 4.49
N LEU A 178 -0.67 -5.54 5.15
CA LEU A 178 -0.88 -5.41 6.60
C LEU A 178 -1.02 -3.94 7.03
N GLY A 179 -1.50 -3.06 6.15
CA GLY A 179 -1.65 -1.63 6.38
C GLY A 179 -0.39 -0.77 6.12
N THR A 180 0.74 -1.34 5.67
CA THR A 180 1.96 -0.54 5.36
C THR A 180 1.75 0.41 4.17
N VAL A 181 0.72 0.21 3.35
CA VAL A 181 0.30 1.21 2.34
C VAL A 181 -0.03 2.58 2.94
N PHE A 182 -0.34 2.67 4.23
CA PHE A 182 -0.61 3.93 4.91
C PHE A 182 0.65 4.63 5.41
N SER A 183 1.68 3.89 5.81
CA SER A 183 2.95 4.42 6.30
C SER A 183 3.93 4.73 5.16
N LEU A 184 3.89 3.97 4.07
CA LEU A 184 4.75 4.19 2.91
C LEU A 184 4.14 5.28 2.01
N PRO A 185 4.86 6.39 1.71
CA PRO A 185 4.40 7.38 0.75
C PRO A 185 4.16 6.76 -0.63
N ILE A 186 2.96 6.96 -1.19
CA ILE A 186 2.57 6.41 -2.50
C ILE A 186 2.20 7.55 -3.44
N ALA A 187 2.71 7.53 -4.67
CA ALA A 187 2.24 8.39 -5.73
C ALA A 187 1.85 7.58 -6.98
N ILE A 188 0.90 8.12 -7.74
CA ILE A 188 0.38 7.50 -8.97
C ILE A 188 0.57 8.49 -10.11
N ALA A 189 1.27 8.09 -11.17
CA ALA A 189 1.45 8.93 -12.34
C ALA A 189 1.71 8.09 -13.61
N PRO A 190 1.49 8.66 -14.81
CA PRO A 190 1.88 8.01 -16.06
C PRO A 190 3.37 7.72 -16.12
N SER A 191 3.77 6.57 -16.69
CA SER A 191 5.18 6.17 -16.87
C SER A 191 5.99 7.24 -17.59
N ARG A 192 5.42 7.84 -18.63
CA ARG A 192 6.02 8.97 -19.38
C ARG A 192 6.31 10.21 -18.52
N THR A 193 5.58 10.39 -17.40
CA THR A 193 5.80 11.49 -16.45
C THR A 193 6.83 11.08 -15.39
N LEU A 194 6.77 9.84 -14.91
CA LEU A 194 7.65 9.34 -13.85
C LEU A 194 9.12 9.28 -14.26
N ARG A 195 9.41 8.80 -15.46
CA ARG A 195 10.80 8.67 -15.93
C ARG A 195 11.55 10.01 -15.93
N PRO A 196 11.09 11.09 -16.61
CA PRO A 196 11.75 12.39 -16.53
C PRO A 196 11.78 12.95 -15.10
N TRP A 197 10.73 12.74 -14.32
CA TRP A 197 10.66 13.17 -12.92
C TRP A 197 11.76 12.52 -12.06
N LEU A 198 12.03 11.23 -12.23
CA LEU A 198 13.13 10.51 -11.55
C LEU A 198 14.50 11.05 -11.96
N ARG A 199 14.71 11.28 -13.28
CA ARG A 199 15.96 11.82 -13.83
C ARG A 199 16.27 13.22 -13.30
N GLU A 200 15.30 14.11 -13.26
CA GLU A 200 15.46 15.48 -12.72
C GLU A 200 15.92 15.49 -11.27
N ARG A 201 15.68 14.41 -10.52
CA ARG A 201 16.09 14.23 -9.13
C ARG A 201 17.34 13.38 -8.96
N ALA A 202 18.08 13.18 -10.05
CA ALA A 202 19.29 12.37 -10.08
C ALA A 202 19.11 10.94 -9.50
N LEU A 203 17.90 10.39 -9.58
CA LEU A 203 17.65 9.00 -9.21
C LEU A 203 18.04 8.09 -10.36
N ARG A 204 18.98 7.17 -10.11
CA ARG A 204 19.25 6.09 -11.06
C ARG A 204 18.06 5.17 -11.17
N VAL A 205 17.86 4.60 -12.35
CA VAL A 205 16.73 3.71 -12.60
C VAL A 205 17.26 2.32 -12.96
N VAL A 206 16.85 1.32 -12.19
CA VAL A 206 17.14 -0.09 -12.43
C VAL A 206 15.84 -0.83 -12.68
N ALA A 207 15.69 -1.45 -13.84
CA ALA A 207 14.47 -2.12 -14.27
C ALA A 207 14.63 -3.65 -14.32
N ALA A 208 13.73 -4.38 -13.67
CA ALA A 208 13.69 -5.83 -13.72
C ALA A 208 13.21 -6.31 -15.10
N ARG A 209 14.08 -6.95 -15.87
CA ARG A 209 13.80 -7.45 -17.23
C ARG A 209 14.30 -8.89 -17.35
N VAL A 210 13.45 -9.78 -17.85
CA VAL A 210 13.81 -11.20 -18.02
C VAL A 210 15.01 -11.38 -18.94
N GLN A 211 15.10 -10.59 -20.03
CA GLN A 211 16.18 -10.65 -21.02
C GLN A 211 17.36 -9.73 -20.74
N ALA A 212 17.43 -9.08 -19.58
CA ALA A 212 18.58 -8.23 -19.28
C ALA A 212 19.89 -9.05 -19.23
N ALA A 213 20.99 -8.42 -19.67
CA ALA A 213 22.30 -9.05 -19.64
C ALA A 213 22.86 -9.16 -18.22
N THR A 214 22.65 -8.11 -17.41
CA THR A 214 23.20 -7.99 -16.05
C THR A 214 22.40 -8.83 -15.04
N ASP A 215 23.10 -9.67 -14.29
CA ASP A 215 22.53 -10.33 -13.13
C ASP A 215 22.29 -9.30 -12.01
N TYR A 216 21.15 -9.34 -11.31
CA TYR A 216 20.85 -8.37 -10.26
C TYR A 216 21.90 -8.31 -9.15
N ARG A 217 22.66 -9.39 -8.94
CA ARG A 217 23.74 -9.48 -7.94
C ARG A 217 25.00 -8.69 -8.34
N GLU A 218 25.14 -8.41 -9.61
CA GLU A 218 26.28 -7.65 -10.20
C GLU A 218 25.97 -6.16 -10.32
N ALA A 219 24.69 -5.79 -10.27
CA ALA A 219 24.25 -4.40 -10.33
C ALA A 219 24.59 -3.63 -9.05
N ASP A 220 24.99 -2.38 -9.18
CA ASP A 220 25.12 -1.47 -8.03
C ASP A 220 23.75 -0.87 -7.66
N LEU A 221 23.20 -1.29 -6.52
CA LEU A 221 21.91 -0.85 -6.01
C LEU A 221 22.03 0.15 -4.84
N ARG A 222 23.20 0.79 -4.70
CA ARG A 222 23.46 1.85 -3.70
C ARG A 222 23.12 3.22 -4.27
N GLY A 223 23.07 4.23 -3.39
CA GLY A 223 22.79 5.63 -3.77
C GLY A 223 21.32 5.88 -4.11
N PRO A 224 20.99 7.11 -4.53
CA PRO A 224 19.63 7.47 -4.95
C PRO A 224 19.14 6.58 -6.10
N LEU A 225 18.11 5.77 -5.85
CA LEU A 225 17.73 4.68 -6.75
C LEU A 225 16.21 4.50 -6.84
N ALA A 226 15.71 4.24 -8.03
CA ALA A 226 14.39 3.73 -8.32
C ALA A 226 14.50 2.33 -8.95
N ILE A 227 13.94 1.32 -8.30
CA ILE A 227 13.80 -0.03 -8.83
C ILE A 227 12.45 -0.12 -9.52
N VAL A 228 12.42 -0.58 -10.77
CA VAL A 228 11.20 -0.68 -11.57
C VAL A 228 10.87 -2.15 -11.82
N VAL A 229 9.63 -2.53 -11.52
CA VAL A 229 9.07 -3.84 -11.82
C VAL A 229 7.78 -3.67 -12.63
N GLY A 230 7.58 -4.53 -13.61
CA GLY A 230 6.45 -4.45 -14.54
C GLY A 230 5.35 -5.46 -14.27
N SER A 231 4.28 -5.38 -15.08
CA SER A 231 3.18 -6.34 -15.12
C SER A 231 3.68 -7.76 -15.39
N GLU A 232 3.01 -8.74 -14.80
CA GLU A 232 3.29 -10.17 -15.01
C GLU A 232 2.95 -10.63 -16.46
N ALA A 233 2.01 -9.95 -17.12
CA ALA A 233 1.54 -10.34 -18.44
C ALA A 233 2.31 -9.67 -19.58
N VAL A 234 2.61 -8.37 -19.47
CA VAL A 234 3.17 -7.57 -20.57
C VAL A 234 4.62 -7.17 -20.30
N GLY A 235 5.06 -7.23 -19.05
CA GLY A 235 6.39 -6.75 -18.64
C GLY A 235 6.39 -5.24 -18.44
N LEU A 236 7.46 -4.58 -18.89
CA LEU A 236 7.67 -3.14 -18.79
C LEU A 236 7.42 -2.42 -20.11
N GLY A 237 6.79 -1.26 -20.04
CA GLY A 237 6.60 -0.36 -21.17
C GLY A 237 7.91 0.24 -21.73
N GLU A 238 7.81 0.87 -22.90
CA GLU A 238 8.96 1.40 -23.64
C GLU A 238 9.75 2.45 -22.84
N GLU A 239 9.10 3.19 -21.96
CA GLU A 239 9.76 4.19 -21.10
C GLU A 239 10.88 3.60 -20.26
N TRP A 240 10.76 2.33 -19.86
CA TRP A 240 11.74 1.64 -19.04
C TRP A 240 12.74 0.79 -19.82
N LEU A 241 12.65 0.82 -21.15
CA LEU A 241 13.58 0.11 -22.06
C LEU A 241 14.67 1.03 -22.63
N ALA A 242 14.65 2.30 -22.29
CA ALA A 242 15.61 3.29 -22.77
C ALA A 242 17.05 3.02 -22.28
N ASP A 243 18.06 3.49 -23.02
CA ASP A 243 19.48 3.20 -22.78
C ASP A 243 19.96 3.65 -21.40
N GLU A 244 19.42 4.72 -20.85
CA GLU A 244 19.76 5.22 -19.52
C GLU A 244 19.12 4.44 -18.37
N VAL A 245 18.28 3.44 -18.66
CA VAL A 245 17.66 2.55 -17.68
C VAL A 245 18.43 1.24 -17.63
N GLU A 246 19.12 1.00 -16.53
CA GLU A 246 19.86 -0.24 -16.32
C GLU A 246 18.91 -1.43 -16.20
N GLY A 247 19.04 -2.41 -17.09
CA GLY A 247 18.26 -3.64 -17.02
C GLY A 247 18.95 -4.69 -16.17
N VAL A 248 18.22 -5.29 -15.23
CA VAL A 248 18.70 -6.41 -14.42
C VAL A 248 17.76 -7.61 -14.50
N ARG A 249 18.34 -8.82 -14.51
CA ARG A 249 17.55 -10.05 -14.46
C ARG A 249 17.72 -10.77 -13.12
N LEU A 250 16.66 -11.46 -12.73
CA LEU A 250 16.72 -12.49 -11.70
C LEU A 250 16.88 -13.85 -12.40
N PRO A 251 17.96 -14.61 -12.15
CA PRO A 251 18.20 -15.87 -12.81
C PRO A 251 17.10 -16.88 -12.52
N MET A 252 16.58 -17.50 -13.58
CA MET A 252 15.59 -18.57 -13.50
C MET A 252 16.26 -19.88 -13.89
N LEU A 253 16.43 -20.80 -12.95
CA LEU A 253 17.10 -22.09 -13.18
C LEU A 253 16.12 -23.25 -13.38
N GLY A 254 14.85 -22.98 -13.29
CA GLY A 254 13.76 -23.95 -13.44
C GLY A 254 13.02 -23.81 -14.77
N ARG A 255 11.75 -24.23 -14.78
CA ARG A 255 10.88 -24.18 -15.95
C ARG A 255 10.03 -22.91 -16.05
N ALA A 256 9.95 -22.13 -14.99
CA ALA A 256 9.20 -20.89 -14.98
C ALA A 256 10.01 -19.79 -15.68
N ASP A 257 9.36 -18.97 -16.50
CA ASP A 257 9.99 -17.89 -17.26
C ASP A 257 10.28 -16.65 -16.41
N SER A 258 9.50 -16.45 -15.35
CA SER A 258 9.62 -15.29 -14.45
C SER A 258 9.14 -15.60 -13.03
N LEU A 259 9.45 -14.71 -12.09
CA LEU A 259 8.87 -14.72 -10.74
C LEU A 259 7.59 -13.89 -10.71
N ASN A 260 6.73 -14.19 -9.72
CA ASN A 260 5.67 -13.26 -9.34
C ASN A 260 6.27 -11.87 -9.05
N VAL A 261 5.63 -10.80 -9.53
CA VAL A 261 6.15 -9.42 -9.44
C VAL A 261 6.47 -8.99 -8.00
N SER A 262 5.67 -9.41 -7.01
CA SER A 262 5.95 -9.07 -5.61
C SER A 262 7.18 -9.80 -5.05
N ALA A 263 7.44 -11.03 -5.52
CA ALA A 263 8.67 -11.75 -5.17
C ALA A 263 9.90 -11.10 -5.81
N ALA A 264 9.82 -10.74 -7.09
CA ALA A 264 10.91 -10.03 -7.79
C ALA A 264 11.23 -8.70 -7.09
N ALA A 265 10.20 -7.90 -6.78
CA ALA A 265 10.36 -6.64 -6.05
C ALA A 265 11.01 -6.85 -4.67
N ALA A 266 10.59 -7.87 -3.92
CA ALA A 266 11.16 -8.16 -2.61
C ALA A 266 12.66 -8.51 -2.70
N ILE A 267 13.05 -9.37 -3.65
CA ILE A 267 14.45 -9.75 -3.85
C ILE A 267 15.30 -8.52 -4.15
N LEU A 268 14.87 -7.68 -5.10
CA LEU A 268 15.64 -6.48 -5.50
C LEU A 268 15.72 -5.45 -4.38
N LEU A 269 14.63 -5.20 -3.65
CA LEU A 269 14.60 -4.28 -2.52
C LEU A 269 15.54 -4.74 -1.39
N TYR A 270 15.53 -6.02 -1.04
CA TYR A 270 16.40 -6.55 0.02
C TYR A 270 17.85 -6.68 -0.43
N GLU A 271 18.12 -6.90 -1.72
CA GLU A 271 19.49 -6.81 -2.25
C GLU A 271 20.01 -5.36 -2.20
N ALA A 272 19.19 -4.38 -2.58
CA ALA A 272 19.53 -2.97 -2.42
C ALA A 272 19.81 -2.63 -0.94
N ARG A 273 18.99 -3.11 -0.02
CA ARG A 273 19.22 -2.94 1.41
C ARG A 273 20.52 -3.56 1.87
N ARG A 274 20.80 -4.81 1.50
CA ARG A 274 22.04 -5.51 1.83
C ARG A 274 23.29 -4.75 1.35
N GLN A 275 23.25 -4.19 0.13
CA GLN A 275 24.38 -3.43 -0.41
C GLN A 275 24.59 -2.12 0.35
N ARG A 276 23.51 -1.41 0.70
CA ARG A 276 23.54 -0.16 1.47
C ARG A 276 24.07 -0.37 2.89
N ASP A 277 23.66 -1.46 3.57
CA ASP A 277 24.14 -1.79 4.91
C ASP A 277 25.65 -2.13 4.96
N ARG A 278 26.19 -2.70 3.88
CA ARG A 278 27.62 -3.01 3.76
C ARG A 278 28.49 -1.79 3.42
N GLY A 279 27.89 -0.74 2.89
CA GLY A 279 28.59 0.52 2.59
C GLY A 279 28.94 1.37 3.81
N GLY A 280 28.61 0.94 5.01
CA GLY A 280 28.73 1.66 6.27
C GLY A 280 27.53 2.58 6.53
N PRO A 281 27.25 2.98 7.79
CA PRO A 281 26.26 3.99 8.04
C PRO A 281 26.68 5.26 7.30
N ALA A 282 25.74 5.88 6.57
CA ALA A 282 25.90 7.27 6.22
C ALA A 282 26.08 8.02 7.55
N GLU A 283 27.28 8.51 7.81
CA GLU A 283 27.53 9.36 8.97
C GLU A 283 26.54 10.53 8.96
N PRO A 284 26.00 10.92 10.13
CA PRO A 284 24.92 11.88 10.25
C PRO A 284 25.24 13.25 9.71
#